data_e7cbf3c7fcd5be7d746488c0c74b15b5
#
_entry.id   e7cbf3c7fcd5be7d746488c0c74b15b5
#
_cell.length_a   1.000
_cell.length_b   1.000
_cell.length_c   1.000
_cell.angle_alpha   90.00
_cell.angle_beta   90.00
_cell.angle_gamma   90.00
#
_symmetry.space_group_name_H-M   'P 1'
#
loop_
_entity.id
_entity.type
_entity.pdbx_description
1 polymer ?
#
loop_
_entity_poly.entity_id
_entity_poly.type
_entity_poly.pdbx_seq_one_letter_code
_entity_poly.pdbx_strand_id
1 'polypeptide(L)'
;MSKAKSRKHNIDIMFLMILFLIFTFSAVSVLLMAVNSYRSVVSANESNASARTAIAYIREAVRQHDNEGAVDISKIDGTDCIRMAEGEGFYLYVYEYDGYLMALEAKDGSGVTADFGDKILKINSMDFEKASDSNTIYVNIEDENGEKEQVSIGIKSSVNKMPVIEEPQEKEGDHEE
;
A
#
# COMPACT_ATOMS: atom_id res chain seq x y z
N MET A 1 51.64 59.45 23.44
CA MET A 1 51.24 58.11 23.97
C MET A 1 49.72 57.87 23.78
N SER A 2 49.22 57.74 22.59
CA SER A 2 47.80 57.60 22.32
C SER A 2 47.41 56.38 21.40
N LYS A 3 48.34 55.56 20.94
CA LYS A 3 48.03 54.43 20.03
C LYS A 3 47.66 53.08 20.69
N ALA A 4 47.92 52.92 22.00
CA ALA A 4 47.67 51.65 22.69
C ALA A 4 46.18 51.49 23.12
N LYS A 5 45.45 52.56 23.36
CA LYS A 5 44.04 52.53 23.80
C LYS A 5 43.09 52.20 22.67
N SER A 6 43.39 52.61 21.43
CA SER A 6 42.58 52.34 20.25
C SER A 6 42.62 50.84 19.82
N ARG A 7 43.77 50.17 19.97
CA ARG A 7 43.90 48.73 19.61
C ARG A 7 43.10 47.81 20.53
N LYS A 8 42.99 48.08 21.83
CA LYS A 8 42.20 47.29 22.78
C LYS A 8 40.70 47.36 22.44
N HIS A 9 40.18 48.51 22.10
CA HIS A 9 38.79 48.71 21.78
C HIS A 9 38.39 48.00 20.47
N ASN A 10 39.24 47.90 19.48
CA ASN A 10 39.01 47.21 18.23
C ASN A 10 39.00 45.67 18.41
N ILE A 11 39.79 45.12 19.33
CA ILE A 11 39.83 43.69 19.66
C ILE A 11 38.53 43.28 20.37
N ASP A 12 38.04 44.10 21.31
CA ASP A 12 36.80 43.83 22.03
C ASP A 12 35.57 43.83 21.08
N ILE A 13 35.53 44.78 20.14
CA ILE A 13 34.49 44.82 19.11
C ILE A 13 34.57 43.64 18.19
N MET A 14 35.76 43.22 17.74
CA MET A 14 35.95 42.09 16.90
C MET A 14 35.54 40.77 17.58
N PHE A 15 35.85 40.62 18.86
CA PHE A 15 35.41 39.50 19.67
C PHE A 15 33.87 39.43 19.78
N LEU A 16 33.21 40.56 20.04
CA LEU A 16 31.75 40.66 20.12
C LEU A 16 31.11 40.27 18.77
N MET A 17 31.68 40.71 17.64
CA MET A 17 31.18 40.37 16.32
C MET A 17 31.30 38.87 16.01
N ILE A 18 32.41 38.24 16.38
CA ILE A 18 32.60 36.81 16.23
C ILE A 18 31.62 36.04 17.08
N LEU A 19 31.44 36.42 18.33
CA LEU A 19 30.47 35.79 19.25
C LEU A 19 29.04 35.89 18.71
N PHE A 20 28.65 37.06 18.22
CA PHE A 20 27.35 37.26 17.58
C PHE A 20 27.18 36.40 16.34
N LEU A 21 28.20 36.25 15.50
CA LEU A 21 28.18 35.42 14.31
C LEU A 21 28.00 33.94 14.67
N ILE A 22 28.71 33.44 15.68
CA ILE A 22 28.58 32.06 16.16
C ILE A 22 27.17 31.82 16.69
N PHE A 23 26.63 32.75 17.47
CA PHE A 23 25.28 32.66 17.99
C PHE A 23 24.23 32.63 16.89
N THR A 24 24.35 33.51 15.89
CA THR A 24 23.43 33.56 14.75
C THR A 24 23.51 32.27 13.94
N PHE A 25 24.70 31.74 13.66
CA PHE A 25 24.88 30.49 12.96
C PHE A 25 24.26 29.30 13.72
N SER A 26 24.48 29.26 15.03
CA SER A 26 23.86 28.23 15.89
C SER A 26 22.35 28.33 15.88
N ALA A 27 21.75 29.50 15.98
CA ALA A 27 20.31 29.68 15.93
C ALA A 27 19.71 29.22 14.59
N VAL A 28 20.34 29.58 13.47
CA VAL A 28 19.89 29.12 12.13
C VAL A 28 20.01 27.61 12.00
N SER A 29 21.08 27.01 12.49
CA SER A 29 21.28 25.56 12.46
C SER A 29 20.18 24.81 13.21
N VAL A 30 19.80 25.30 14.40
CA VAL A 30 18.69 24.70 15.18
C VAL A 30 17.36 24.81 14.44
N LEU A 31 17.07 25.95 13.81
CA LEU A 31 15.85 26.13 13.02
C LEU A 31 15.79 25.17 11.83
N LEU A 32 16.87 25.01 11.09
CA LEU A 32 16.94 24.08 9.98
C LEU A 32 16.73 22.63 10.43
N MET A 33 17.32 22.25 11.57
CA MET A 33 17.14 20.91 12.14
C MET A 33 15.68 20.69 12.56
N ALA A 34 15.05 21.68 13.18
CA ALA A 34 13.64 21.61 13.57
C ALA A 34 12.71 21.46 12.36
N VAL A 35 12.95 22.22 11.29
CA VAL A 35 12.16 22.11 10.04
C VAL A 35 12.32 20.74 9.39
N ASN A 36 13.55 20.24 9.31
CA ASN A 36 13.79 18.91 8.74
C ASN A 36 13.14 17.80 9.57
N SER A 37 13.23 17.88 10.89
CA SER A 37 12.56 16.93 11.79
C SER A 37 11.04 16.96 11.62
N TYR A 38 10.46 18.16 11.55
CA TYR A 38 9.03 18.32 11.32
C TYR A 38 8.57 17.70 9.97
N ARG A 39 9.29 17.99 8.89
CA ARG A 39 9.01 17.42 7.56
C ARG A 39 9.08 15.91 7.57
N SER A 40 10.08 15.32 8.23
CA SER A 40 10.22 13.86 8.34
C SER A 40 9.04 13.23 9.07
N VAL A 41 8.58 13.83 10.17
CA VAL A 41 7.42 13.33 10.93
C VAL A 41 6.12 13.44 10.13
N VAL A 42 5.91 14.56 9.43
CA VAL A 42 4.71 14.76 8.62
C VAL A 42 4.68 13.75 7.47
N SER A 43 5.79 13.61 6.74
CA SER A 43 5.90 12.65 5.64
C SER A 43 5.66 11.21 6.11
N ALA A 44 6.23 10.80 7.24
CA ALA A 44 6.00 9.46 7.80
C ALA A 44 4.53 9.24 8.19
N ASN A 45 3.85 10.26 8.72
CA ASN A 45 2.44 10.16 9.07
C ASN A 45 1.54 10.05 7.83
N GLU A 46 1.79 10.84 6.79
CA GLU A 46 1.05 10.79 5.53
C GLU A 46 1.20 9.42 4.85
N SER A 47 2.40 8.89 4.82
CA SER A 47 2.72 7.61 4.22
C SER A 47 2.05 6.44 4.96
N ASN A 48 2.18 6.38 6.29
CA ASN A 48 1.48 5.37 7.10
C ASN A 48 -0.04 5.44 6.93
N ALA A 49 -0.60 6.64 6.74
CA ALA A 49 -2.02 6.81 6.46
C ALA A 49 -2.39 6.24 5.08
N SER A 50 -1.52 6.39 4.08
CA SER A 50 -1.74 5.89 2.72
C SER A 50 -1.73 4.36 2.67
N ALA A 51 -0.74 3.68 3.24
CA ALA A 51 -0.69 2.21 3.28
C ALA A 51 -1.91 1.61 4.01
N ARG A 52 -2.27 2.15 5.17
CA ARG A 52 -3.45 1.71 5.92
C ARG A 52 -4.75 1.94 5.16
N THR A 53 -4.86 3.06 4.43
CA THR A 53 -6.03 3.36 3.61
C THR A 53 -6.11 2.41 2.42
N ALA A 54 -4.98 2.08 1.77
CA ALA A 54 -4.92 1.07 0.72
C ALA A 54 -5.40 -0.30 1.21
N ILE A 55 -4.87 -0.74 2.35
CA ILE A 55 -5.27 -2.01 3.00
C ILE A 55 -6.77 -2.01 3.34
N ALA A 56 -7.27 -0.91 3.90
CA ALA A 56 -8.68 -0.79 4.25
C ALA A 56 -9.57 -0.85 2.99
N TYR A 57 -9.16 -0.18 1.91
CA TYR A 57 -9.86 -0.21 0.63
C TYR A 57 -9.92 -1.62 0.04
N ILE A 58 -8.77 -2.30 -0.05
CA ILE A 58 -8.69 -3.66 -0.60
C ILE A 58 -9.52 -4.64 0.24
N ARG A 59 -9.42 -4.55 1.57
CA ARG A 59 -10.20 -5.41 2.47
C ARG A 59 -11.70 -5.18 2.31
N GLU A 60 -12.12 -3.94 2.18
CA GLU A 60 -13.53 -3.61 1.97
C GLU A 60 -14.01 -4.08 0.60
N ALA A 61 -13.23 -3.87 -0.47
CA ALA A 61 -13.54 -4.37 -1.80
C ALA A 61 -13.68 -5.90 -1.81
N VAL A 62 -12.74 -6.62 -1.22
CA VAL A 62 -12.82 -8.09 -1.10
C VAL A 62 -14.04 -8.50 -0.28
N ARG A 63 -14.33 -7.83 0.83
CA ARG A 63 -15.48 -8.15 1.69
C ARG A 63 -16.82 -7.96 0.98
N GLN A 64 -16.92 -6.98 0.10
CA GLN A 64 -18.15 -6.71 -0.68
C GLN A 64 -18.38 -7.76 -1.76
N HIS A 65 -17.31 -8.35 -2.31
CA HIS A 65 -17.35 -9.30 -3.41
C HIS A 65 -17.06 -10.74 -2.97
N ASP A 66 -17.01 -11.03 -1.66
CA ASP A 66 -16.69 -12.35 -1.12
C ASP A 66 -17.86 -13.34 -1.26
N ASN A 67 -18.16 -13.65 -2.52
CA ASN A 67 -19.06 -14.71 -2.93
C ASN A 67 -18.22 -15.93 -3.40
N GLU A 68 -18.83 -17.08 -3.47
CA GLU A 68 -18.16 -18.33 -3.83
C GLU A 68 -17.46 -18.24 -5.20
N GLY A 69 -16.11 -18.34 -5.17
CA GLY A 69 -15.28 -18.26 -6.36
C GLY A 69 -15.16 -16.87 -7.00
N ALA A 70 -15.69 -15.82 -6.34
CA ALA A 70 -15.73 -14.47 -6.91
C ALA A 70 -14.41 -13.71 -6.82
N VAL A 71 -13.49 -14.09 -5.91
CA VAL A 71 -12.23 -13.37 -5.67
C VAL A 71 -11.05 -14.25 -6.04
N ASP A 72 -10.18 -13.75 -6.91
CA ASP A 72 -8.96 -14.45 -7.34
C ASP A 72 -7.80 -13.48 -7.63
N ILE A 73 -6.57 -13.99 -7.61
CA ILE A 73 -5.39 -13.26 -8.08
C ILE A 73 -5.24 -13.54 -9.58
N SER A 74 -5.15 -12.50 -10.37
CA SER A 74 -5.09 -12.53 -11.82
C SER A 74 -4.08 -11.52 -12.34
N LYS A 75 -4.06 -11.31 -13.65
CA LYS A 75 -3.24 -10.26 -14.29
C LYS A 75 -4.10 -9.41 -15.21
N ILE A 76 -3.84 -8.12 -15.20
CA ILE A 76 -4.35 -7.17 -16.17
C ILE A 76 -3.16 -6.52 -16.86
N ASP A 77 -3.07 -6.64 -18.16
CA ASP A 77 -1.96 -6.09 -18.96
C ASP A 77 -0.57 -6.47 -18.42
N GLY A 78 -0.42 -7.72 -17.90
CA GLY A 78 0.81 -8.20 -17.29
C GLY A 78 1.04 -7.79 -15.83
N THR A 79 0.24 -6.88 -15.28
CA THR A 79 0.29 -6.43 -13.89
C THR A 79 -0.54 -7.34 -13.00
N ASP A 80 0.01 -7.77 -11.86
CA ASP A 80 -0.69 -8.58 -10.88
C ASP A 80 -1.84 -7.78 -10.25
N CYS A 81 -3.00 -8.42 -10.12
CA CYS A 81 -4.21 -7.78 -9.59
C CYS A 81 -5.05 -8.76 -8.76
N ILE A 82 -5.81 -8.21 -7.82
CA ILE A 82 -6.98 -8.92 -7.28
C ILE A 82 -8.14 -8.66 -8.23
N ARG A 83 -8.74 -9.75 -8.73
CA ARG A 83 -9.93 -9.73 -9.56
C ARG A 83 -11.12 -10.18 -8.73
N MET A 84 -12.19 -9.41 -8.78
CA MET A 84 -13.42 -9.64 -8.02
C MET A 84 -14.62 -9.61 -8.96
N ALA A 85 -15.46 -10.65 -8.95
CA ALA A 85 -16.62 -10.73 -9.84
C ALA A 85 -17.77 -9.85 -9.34
N GLU A 86 -18.32 -9.01 -10.22
CA GLU A 86 -19.49 -8.15 -9.96
C GLU A 86 -20.80 -8.69 -10.58
N GLY A 87 -20.70 -9.72 -11.42
CA GLY A 87 -21.82 -10.30 -12.14
C GLY A 87 -21.84 -9.93 -13.63
N GLU A 88 -22.63 -10.66 -14.40
CA GLU A 88 -22.80 -10.44 -15.86
C GLU A 88 -21.48 -10.43 -16.68
N GLY A 89 -20.39 -11.01 -16.12
CA GLY A 89 -19.06 -11.04 -16.75
C GLY A 89 -18.24 -9.77 -16.55
N PHE A 90 -18.69 -8.89 -15.63
CA PHE A 90 -17.90 -7.76 -15.15
C PHE A 90 -17.08 -8.13 -13.93
N TYR A 91 -15.92 -7.51 -13.82
CA TYR A 91 -14.97 -7.70 -12.72
C TYR A 91 -14.40 -6.37 -12.28
N LEU A 92 -14.27 -6.21 -10.98
CA LEU A 92 -13.45 -5.18 -10.37
C LEU A 92 -12.02 -5.69 -10.26
N TYR A 93 -11.08 -4.97 -10.85
CA TYR A 93 -9.64 -5.21 -10.76
C TYR A 93 -9.02 -4.17 -9.84
N VAL A 94 -8.25 -4.63 -8.86
CA VAL A 94 -7.48 -3.77 -7.97
C VAL A 94 -6.00 -4.14 -8.11
N TYR A 95 -5.17 -3.18 -8.48
CA TYR A 95 -3.77 -3.36 -8.83
C TYR A 95 -2.94 -2.10 -8.56
N GLU A 96 -1.61 -2.23 -8.64
CA GLU A 96 -0.70 -1.10 -8.64
C GLU A 96 -0.32 -0.74 -10.08
N TYR A 97 -0.37 0.54 -10.41
CA TYR A 97 0.11 1.05 -11.70
C TYR A 97 0.63 2.48 -11.55
N ASP A 98 1.84 2.74 -12.07
CA ASP A 98 2.48 4.06 -12.08
C ASP A 98 2.56 4.71 -10.69
N GLY A 99 2.80 3.91 -9.63
CA GLY A 99 2.89 4.39 -8.25
C GLY A 99 1.54 4.72 -7.62
N TYR A 100 0.45 4.15 -8.13
CA TYR A 100 -0.89 4.33 -7.59
C TYR A 100 -1.61 3.00 -7.39
N LEU A 101 -2.35 2.90 -6.31
CA LEU A 101 -3.42 1.92 -6.20
C LEU A 101 -4.50 2.31 -7.20
N MET A 102 -4.82 1.42 -8.12
CA MET A 102 -5.80 1.59 -9.17
C MET A 102 -6.99 0.66 -8.95
N ALA A 103 -8.15 1.11 -9.37
CA ALA A 103 -9.35 0.28 -9.46
C ALA A 103 -9.96 0.41 -10.86
N LEU A 104 -10.29 -0.72 -11.47
CA LEU A 104 -10.88 -0.75 -12.80
C LEU A 104 -12.03 -1.76 -12.85
N GLU A 105 -13.20 -1.29 -13.20
CA GLU A 105 -14.33 -2.15 -13.54
C GLU A 105 -14.35 -2.43 -15.04
N ALA A 106 -14.21 -3.68 -15.43
CA ALA A 106 -14.17 -4.07 -16.82
C ALA A 106 -14.76 -5.46 -17.06
N LYS A 107 -15.23 -5.68 -18.29
CA LYS A 107 -15.68 -7.00 -18.72
C LYS A 107 -14.49 -7.89 -19.02
N ASP A 108 -14.57 -9.15 -18.63
CA ASP A 108 -13.52 -10.12 -18.92
C ASP A 108 -13.26 -10.22 -20.43
N GLY A 109 -11.97 -10.22 -20.82
CA GLY A 109 -11.56 -10.26 -22.23
C GLY A 109 -11.83 -8.97 -23.02
N SER A 110 -12.15 -7.85 -22.40
CA SER A 110 -12.38 -6.56 -23.07
C SER A 110 -11.12 -5.91 -23.67
N GLY A 111 -9.92 -6.44 -23.34
CA GLY A 111 -8.65 -5.91 -23.83
C GLY A 111 -8.27 -4.54 -23.27
N VAL A 112 -8.85 -4.17 -22.12
CA VAL A 112 -8.47 -2.94 -21.40
C VAL A 112 -7.05 -3.06 -20.85
N THR A 113 -6.34 -1.94 -20.88
CA THR A 113 -4.97 -1.83 -20.35
C THR A 113 -4.96 -1.23 -18.93
N ALA A 114 -3.88 -1.44 -18.19
CA ALA A 114 -3.79 -1.04 -16.78
C ALA A 114 -3.85 0.48 -16.54
N ASP A 115 -3.66 1.29 -17.56
CA ASP A 115 -3.73 2.75 -17.49
C ASP A 115 -5.16 3.32 -17.45
N PHE A 116 -6.17 2.51 -17.75
CA PHE A 116 -7.58 2.92 -17.75
C PHE A 116 -8.24 2.97 -16.39
N GLY A 117 -7.61 2.44 -15.35
CA GLY A 117 -8.17 2.43 -14.00
C GLY A 117 -8.25 3.81 -13.35
N ASP A 118 -9.14 3.92 -12.39
CA ASP A 118 -9.24 5.09 -11.52
C ASP A 118 -8.13 5.07 -10.47
N LYS A 119 -7.42 6.20 -10.32
CA LYS A 119 -6.39 6.38 -9.30
C LYS A 119 -7.04 6.57 -7.93
N ILE A 120 -6.86 5.63 -7.01
CA ILE A 120 -7.44 5.67 -5.67
C ILE A 120 -6.53 6.41 -4.70
N LEU A 121 -5.27 5.99 -4.60
CA LEU A 121 -4.28 6.63 -3.74
C LEU A 121 -2.86 6.28 -4.18
N LYS A 122 -1.90 7.06 -3.71
CA LYS A 122 -0.50 6.89 -4.07
C LYS A 122 0.18 5.85 -3.17
N ILE A 123 0.89 4.91 -3.78
CA ILE A 123 1.70 3.87 -3.13
C ILE A 123 2.98 3.66 -3.95
N ASN A 124 3.99 3.00 -3.40
CA ASN A 124 5.22 2.71 -4.13
C ASN A 124 5.13 1.37 -4.89
N SER A 125 4.69 0.32 -4.20
CA SER A 125 4.46 -0.99 -4.84
C SER A 125 3.40 -1.79 -4.09
N MET A 126 2.84 -2.79 -4.77
CA MET A 126 1.89 -3.72 -4.20
C MET A 126 2.03 -5.10 -4.84
N ASP A 127 2.11 -6.12 -4.00
CA ASP A 127 2.19 -7.52 -4.42
C ASP A 127 1.13 -8.36 -3.73
N PHE A 128 0.70 -9.42 -4.41
CA PHE A 128 -0.30 -10.35 -3.93
C PHE A 128 0.23 -11.77 -3.89
N GLU A 129 -0.03 -12.47 -2.78
CA GLU A 129 0.30 -13.87 -2.65
C GLU A 129 -0.91 -14.65 -2.14
N LYS A 130 -1.20 -15.79 -2.75
CA LYS A 130 -2.24 -16.69 -2.29
C LYS A 130 -1.64 -17.73 -1.33
N ALA A 131 -2.24 -17.86 -0.16
CA ALA A 131 -1.81 -18.88 0.80
C ALA A 131 -2.10 -20.30 0.28
N SER A 132 -1.34 -21.26 0.78
CA SER A 132 -1.49 -22.68 0.41
C SER A 132 -2.86 -23.27 0.80
N ASP A 133 -3.54 -22.67 1.77
CA ASP A 133 -4.89 -23.06 2.21
C ASP A 133 -6.01 -22.56 1.29
N SER A 134 -5.66 -21.82 0.23
CA SER A 134 -6.55 -21.23 -0.78
C SER A 134 -7.59 -20.20 -0.30
N ASN A 135 -7.70 -19.95 1.00
CA ASN A 135 -8.70 -19.05 1.59
C ASN A 135 -8.13 -17.75 2.10
N THR A 136 -6.83 -17.50 1.93
CA THR A 136 -6.17 -16.30 2.40
C THR A 136 -5.32 -15.69 1.29
N ILE A 137 -5.49 -14.40 1.07
CA ILE A 137 -4.62 -13.59 0.21
C ILE A 137 -3.75 -12.73 1.13
N TYR A 138 -2.44 -12.79 0.91
CA TYR A 138 -1.49 -11.85 1.50
C TYR A 138 -1.31 -10.68 0.55
N VAL A 139 -1.46 -9.48 1.08
CA VAL A 139 -1.21 -8.24 0.35
C VAL A 139 -0.03 -7.56 0.99
N ASN A 140 1.03 -7.36 0.23
CA ASN A 140 2.22 -6.63 0.62
C ASN A 140 2.16 -5.25 -0.03
N ILE A 141 2.22 -4.20 0.75
CA ILE A 141 2.20 -2.82 0.27
C ILE A 141 3.46 -2.12 0.75
N GLU A 142 4.14 -1.46 -0.16
CA GLU A 142 5.24 -0.56 0.14
C GLU A 142 4.76 0.89 -0.06
N ASP A 143 4.94 1.70 0.96
CA ASP A 143 4.56 3.11 0.93
C ASP A 143 5.61 3.98 0.20
N GLU A 144 5.34 5.29 0.07
CA GLU A 144 6.25 6.24 -0.56
C GLU A 144 7.62 6.38 0.13
N ASN A 145 7.75 5.98 1.39
CA ASN A 145 9.00 6.02 2.15
C ASN A 145 9.77 4.67 2.12
N GLY A 146 9.22 3.64 1.47
CA GLY A 146 9.79 2.31 1.41
C GLY A 146 9.47 1.45 2.64
N GLU A 147 8.53 1.87 3.50
CA GLU A 147 8.03 1.04 4.59
C GLU A 147 7.08 -0.02 4.04
N LYS A 148 7.25 -1.27 4.48
CA LYS A 148 6.48 -2.41 4.01
C LYS A 148 5.47 -2.83 5.05
N GLU A 149 4.22 -2.89 4.65
CA GLU A 149 3.14 -3.48 5.42
C GLU A 149 2.59 -4.73 4.73
N GLN A 150 2.36 -5.77 5.50
CA GLN A 150 1.73 -7.01 5.04
C GLN A 150 0.41 -7.20 5.76
N VAL A 151 -0.63 -7.54 5.02
CA VAL A 151 -1.92 -7.90 5.58
C VAL A 151 -2.41 -9.22 5.01
N SER A 152 -3.03 -10.04 5.84
CA SER A 152 -3.78 -11.22 5.42
C SER A 152 -5.27 -10.89 5.28
N ILE A 153 -5.85 -11.24 4.15
CA ILE A 153 -7.28 -11.07 3.89
C ILE A 153 -7.88 -12.46 3.72
N GLY A 154 -8.69 -12.88 4.69
CA GLY A 154 -9.42 -14.14 4.60
C GLY A 154 -10.61 -14.01 3.64
N ILE A 155 -10.73 -14.95 2.70
CA ILE A 155 -11.86 -15.11 1.79
C ILE A 155 -12.80 -16.16 2.40
N LYS A 156 -14.06 -15.82 2.63
CA LYS A 156 -15.04 -16.74 3.21
C LYS A 156 -15.49 -17.83 2.23
N SER A 157 -15.55 -17.48 0.98
CA SER A 157 -15.88 -18.38 -0.09
C SER A 157 -14.71 -19.31 -0.37
N SER A 158 -14.62 -20.44 0.35
CA SER A 158 -13.69 -21.49 0.00
C SER A 158 -13.94 -21.93 -1.44
N VAL A 159 -12.88 -22.02 -2.22
CA VAL A 159 -12.91 -22.73 -3.49
C VAL A 159 -13.36 -24.17 -3.20
N ASN A 160 -14.55 -24.44 -3.65
CA ASN A 160 -15.27 -25.67 -3.44
C ASN A 160 -14.44 -26.93 -3.65
N LYS A 161 -14.36 -27.75 -2.65
CA LYS A 161 -14.49 -29.18 -2.93
C LYS A 161 -15.96 -29.37 -3.28
N MET A 162 -16.28 -29.52 -4.58
CA MET A 162 -17.57 -30.09 -4.97
C MET A 162 -17.82 -31.30 -4.07
N PRO A 163 -18.98 -31.37 -3.39
CA PRO A 163 -19.36 -32.63 -2.78
C PRO A 163 -19.34 -33.66 -3.92
N VAL A 164 -18.51 -34.69 -3.78
CA VAL A 164 -18.60 -35.87 -4.61
C VAL A 164 -20.00 -36.39 -4.36
N ILE A 165 -20.88 -36.20 -5.31
CA ILE A 165 -22.18 -36.86 -5.32
C ILE A 165 -21.81 -38.33 -5.51
N GLU A 166 -21.75 -39.10 -4.44
CA GLU A 166 -21.72 -40.53 -4.49
C GLU A 166 -23.02 -40.94 -5.20
N GLU A 167 -22.88 -41.48 -6.42
CA GLU A 167 -24.00 -42.10 -7.11
C GLU A 167 -24.62 -43.16 -6.18
N PRO A 168 -25.94 -43.20 -6.06
CA PRO A 168 -26.60 -44.24 -5.27
C PRO A 168 -26.21 -45.58 -5.84
N GLN A 169 -25.52 -46.41 -5.06
CA GLN A 169 -25.30 -47.80 -5.40
C GLN A 169 -26.66 -48.44 -5.59
N GLU A 170 -27.02 -48.82 -6.83
CA GLU A 170 -28.10 -49.73 -7.15
C GLU A 170 -27.87 -51.03 -6.35
N LYS A 171 -28.70 -51.25 -5.35
CA LYS A 171 -28.81 -52.56 -4.73
C LYS A 171 -29.38 -53.50 -5.77
N GLU A 172 -28.50 -54.33 -6.38
CA GLU A 172 -28.95 -55.53 -7.08
C GLU A 172 -29.82 -56.33 -6.16
N GLY A 173 -31.09 -56.44 -6.55
CA GLY A 173 -32.06 -57.25 -5.82
C GLY A 173 -31.75 -58.71 -6.06
N ASP A 174 -31.45 -59.44 -5.01
CA ASP A 174 -31.51 -60.89 -4.96
C ASP A 174 -32.95 -61.33 -5.16
N HIS A 175 -33.22 -61.88 -6.33
CA HIS A 175 -34.35 -62.75 -6.58
C HIS A 175 -33.89 -64.16 -6.30
N GLU A 176 -34.22 -64.68 -5.12
CA GLU A 176 -34.34 -66.12 -4.89
C GLU A 176 -35.85 -66.50 -4.89
N GLU A 177 -36.12 -67.56 -5.62
CA GLU A 177 -37.36 -68.29 -5.69
C GLU A 177 -37.81 -68.88 -4.33
#